data_5b51fb09ccec5eaa9f0e5ceca5909677
#
_entry.id   5b51fb09ccec5eaa9f0e5ceca5909677
#
_cell.length_a   1.000
_cell.length_b   1.000
_cell.length_c   1.000
_cell.angle_alpha   90.00
_cell.angle_beta   90.00
_cell.angle_gamma   90.00
#
_symmetry.space_group_name_H-M   'P 1'
#
loop_
_entity.id
_entity.type
_entity.pdbx_description
1 polymer ?
#
loop_
_entity_poly.entity_id
_entity_poly.type
_entity_poly.pdbx_seq_one_letter_code
_entity_poly.pdbx_strand_id
1 'polypeptide(L)'
;MIQRDVLMRQIRQLGQALAEIVTASQTGQPHAVLDQIDEALQVHLDGTAADLRTLPPETLLAMCDDDGRFVPEAAQTLARLLNVQGQAHRERDEHEEAGASFGRSLLLYRRLLQEPDAPISWQAGTTIAALTERVDTLPVDDATQEALDAMRNGTE
;
A
#
# COMPACT_ATOMS: atom_id res chain seq x y z
N MET A 1 8.69 -10.89 -21.37
CA MET A 1 7.49 -11.17 -20.60
C MET A 1 7.80 -11.13 -19.11
N ILE A 2 6.98 -10.46 -18.37
CA ILE A 2 7.18 -10.38 -16.91
C ILE A 2 6.90 -11.74 -16.29
N GLN A 3 7.82 -12.16 -15.47
CA GLN A 3 7.69 -13.41 -14.72
C GLN A 3 6.88 -13.12 -13.46
N ARG A 4 5.63 -13.57 -13.45
CA ARG A 4 4.77 -13.36 -12.27
C ARG A 4 5.37 -13.99 -11.02
N ASP A 5 5.99 -15.16 -11.18
CA ASP A 5 6.67 -15.81 -10.06
C ASP A 5 7.78 -14.94 -9.47
N VAL A 6 8.51 -14.24 -10.35
CA VAL A 6 9.58 -13.34 -9.93
C VAL A 6 8.98 -12.16 -9.17
N LEU A 7 7.90 -11.57 -9.69
CA LEU A 7 7.25 -10.45 -9.02
C LEU A 7 6.73 -10.84 -7.64
N MET A 8 6.07 -11.99 -7.55
CA MET A 8 5.56 -12.46 -6.25
C MET A 8 6.68 -12.70 -5.26
N ARG A 9 7.80 -13.24 -5.71
CA ARG A 9 8.98 -13.44 -4.87
C ARG A 9 9.54 -12.11 -4.40
N GLN A 10 9.61 -11.13 -5.31
CA GLN A 10 10.12 -9.80 -4.99
C GLN A 10 9.24 -9.12 -3.94
N ILE A 11 7.92 -9.23 -4.07
CA ILE A 11 7.00 -8.65 -3.08
C ILE A 11 7.15 -9.34 -1.74
N ARG A 12 7.34 -10.66 -1.73
CA ARG A 12 7.56 -11.41 -0.49
C ARG A 12 8.85 -10.96 0.21
N GLN A 13 9.92 -10.74 -0.57
CA GLN A 13 11.17 -10.24 -0.02
C GLN A 13 11.01 -8.81 0.51
N LEU A 14 10.23 -8.01 -0.17
CA LEU A 14 9.89 -6.66 0.28
C LEU A 14 9.16 -6.72 1.63
N GLY A 15 8.28 -7.71 1.80
CA GLY A 15 7.58 -7.92 3.07
C GLY A 15 8.53 -8.22 4.22
N GLN A 16 9.62 -8.93 3.95
CA GLN A 16 10.64 -9.20 4.97
C GLN A 16 11.38 -7.93 5.36
N ALA A 17 11.71 -7.08 4.38
CA ALA A 17 12.35 -5.80 4.66
C ALA A 17 11.41 -4.85 5.40
N LEU A 18 10.12 -4.99 5.18
CA LEU A 18 9.10 -4.12 5.78
C LEU A 18 9.14 -4.16 7.31
N ALA A 19 9.47 -5.32 7.89
CA ALA A 19 9.55 -5.43 9.35
C ALA A 19 10.56 -4.45 9.94
N GLU A 20 11.72 -4.30 9.31
CA GLU A 20 12.72 -3.33 9.75
C GLU A 20 12.27 -1.90 9.52
N ILE A 21 11.58 -1.65 8.40
CA ILE A 21 11.06 -0.33 8.07
C ILE A 21 10.01 0.09 9.11
N VAL A 22 9.12 -0.81 9.49
CA VAL A 22 8.08 -0.54 10.49
C VAL A 22 8.72 -0.21 11.84
N THR A 23 9.74 -0.97 12.24
CA THR A 23 10.45 -0.70 13.49
C THR A 23 11.10 0.68 13.46
N ALA A 24 11.77 1.01 12.36
CA ALA A 24 12.41 2.31 12.20
C ALA A 24 11.37 3.44 12.22
N SER A 25 10.18 3.23 11.70
CA SER A 25 9.14 4.26 11.65
C SER A 25 8.63 4.65 13.03
N GLN A 26 8.80 3.80 14.01
CA GLN A 26 8.35 4.09 15.39
C GLN A 26 9.30 5.00 16.13
N THR A 27 10.57 5.02 15.77
CA THR A 27 11.59 5.76 16.49
C THR A 27 12.44 6.66 15.60
N GLY A 28 12.34 6.51 14.27
CA GLY A 28 13.19 7.20 13.33
C GLY A 28 12.58 8.50 12.82
N GLN A 29 13.41 9.25 12.10
CA GLN A 29 12.96 10.46 11.42
C GLN A 29 12.20 10.07 10.15
N PRO A 30 11.14 10.83 9.79
CA PRO A 30 10.34 10.49 8.61
C PRO A 30 11.16 10.38 7.33
N HIS A 31 12.14 11.26 7.13
CA HIS A 31 12.95 11.19 5.90
C HIS A 31 13.78 9.91 5.85
N ALA A 32 14.27 9.43 6.99
CA ALA A 32 15.03 8.19 7.04
C ALA A 32 14.14 6.98 6.71
N VAL A 33 12.89 7.02 7.17
CA VAL A 33 11.91 5.98 6.83
C VAL A 33 11.65 5.96 5.33
N LEU A 34 11.46 7.13 4.73
CA LEU A 34 11.24 7.22 3.28
C LEU A 34 12.44 6.74 2.48
N ASP A 35 13.65 7.05 2.95
CA ASP A 35 14.88 6.55 2.31
C ASP A 35 14.95 5.04 2.37
N GLN A 36 14.57 4.43 3.49
CA GLN A 36 14.56 2.98 3.62
C GLN A 36 13.53 2.33 2.69
N ILE A 37 12.38 2.98 2.55
CA ILE A 37 11.35 2.50 1.62
C ILE A 37 11.88 2.57 0.18
N ASP A 38 12.49 3.69 -0.21
CA ASP A 38 13.09 3.83 -1.54
C ASP A 38 14.12 2.73 -1.80
N GLU A 39 15.01 2.50 -0.84
CA GLU A 39 16.04 1.49 -0.98
C GLU A 39 15.43 0.10 -1.15
N ALA A 40 14.44 -0.22 -0.33
CA ALA A 40 13.78 -1.52 -0.42
C ALA A 40 13.08 -1.71 -1.76
N LEU A 41 12.42 -0.67 -2.26
CA LEU A 41 11.75 -0.74 -3.55
C LEU A 41 12.73 -0.86 -4.70
N GLN A 42 13.86 -0.16 -4.65
CA GLN A 42 14.89 -0.30 -5.66
C GLN A 42 15.50 -1.69 -5.68
N VAL A 43 15.74 -2.25 -4.51
CA VAL A 43 16.35 -3.58 -4.40
C VAL A 43 15.37 -4.66 -4.85
N HIS A 44 14.10 -4.57 -4.47
CA HIS A 44 13.16 -5.66 -4.66
C HIS A 44 12.18 -5.46 -5.79
N LEU A 45 11.82 -4.22 -6.13
CA LEU A 45 10.82 -3.95 -7.17
C LEU A 45 11.32 -3.02 -8.28
N ASP A 46 12.59 -2.64 -8.23
CA ASP A 46 13.20 -1.80 -9.25
C ASP A 46 12.43 -0.48 -9.45
N GLY A 47 11.98 0.10 -8.33
CA GLY A 47 11.21 1.33 -8.33
C GLY A 47 11.53 2.19 -7.13
N THR A 48 10.76 3.25 -6.94
CA THR A 48 10.93 4.16 -5.80
C THR A 48 9.62 4.34 -5.04
N ALA A 49 9.70 4.96 -3.87
CA ALA A 49 8.51 5.30 -3.09
C ALA A 49 7.57 6.20 -3.88
N ALA A 50 8.12 7.15 -4.64
CA ALA A 50 7.32 8.03 -5.48
C ALA A 50 6.59 7.24 -6.56
N ASP A 51 7.26 6.28 -7.18
CA ASP A 51 6.64 5.44 -8.21
C ASP A 51 5.47 4.67 -7.64
N LEU A 52 5.64 4.09 -6.46
CA LEU A 52 4.59 3.27 -5.85
C LEU A 52 3.34 4.09 -5.55
N ARG A 53 3.51 5.27 -4.96
CA ARG A 53 2.34 6.08 -4.58
C ARG A 53 1.67 6.80 -5.75
N THR A 54 2.29 6.77 -6.93
CA THR A 54 1.71 7.39 -8.12
C THR A 54 1.18 6.39 -9.13
N LEU A 55 1.26 5.09 -8.83
CA LEU A 55 0.71 4.07 -9.71
C LEU A 55 -0.80 4.25 -9.86
N PRO A 56 -1.33 4.07 -11.08
CA PRO A 56 -2.79 4.02 -11.24
C PRO A 56 -3.38 2.89 -10.40
N PRO A 57 -4.59 3.07 -9.86
CA PRO A 57 -5.19 2.05 -9.01
C PRO A 57 -5.27 0.66 -9.66
N GLU A 58 -5.64 0.59 -10.92
CA GLU A 58 -5.74 -0.69 -11.61
C GLU A 58 -4.37 -1.36 -11.77
N THR A 59 -3.31 -0.58 -11.96
CA THR A 59 -1.95 -1.12 -12.02
C THR A 59 -1.53 -1.67 -10.68
N LEU A 60 -1.82 -0.95 -9.62
CA LEU A 60 -1.49 -1.37 -8.26
C LEU A 60 -2.19 -2.67 -7.92
N LEU A 61 -3.48 -2.77 -8.23
CA LEU A 61 -4.24 -3.98 -7.97
C LEU A 61 -3.73 -5.16 -8.82
N ALA A 62 -3.33 -4.89 -10.07
CA ALA A 62 -2.80 -5.93 -10.95
C ALA A 62 -1.48 -6.50 -10.44
N MET A 63 -0.71 -5.71 -9.71
CA MET A 63 0.53 -6.21 -9.10
C MET A 63 0.28 -7.33 -8.11
N CYS A 64 -0.93 -7.42 -7.57
CA CYS A 64 -1.30 -8.43 -6.59
C CYS A 64 -1.93 -9.67 -7.22
N ASP A 65 -1.99 -9.74 -8.55
CA ASP A 65 -2.54 -10.88 -9.26
C ASP A 65 -1.43 -11.76 -9.81
N ASP A 66 -1.64 -13.07 -9.71
CA ASP A 66 -0.73 -14.07 -10.27
C ASP A 66 -1.59 -15.01 -11.13
N ASP A 67 -1.46 -14.88 -12.45
CA ASP A 67 -2.23 -15.66 -13.42
C ASP A 67 -3.74 -15.56 -13.18
N GLY A 68 -4.22 -14.34 -12.97
CA GLY A 68 -5.63 -14.10 -12.78
C GLY A 68 -6.13 -14.38 -11.36
N ARG A 69 -5.24 -14.78 -10.47
CA ARG A 69 -5.59 -15.06 -9.08
C ARG A 69 -5.05 -13.95 -8.20
N PHE A 70 -5.92 -13.38 -7.39
CA PHE A 70 -5.50 -12.38 -6.42
C PHE A 70 -4.67 -13.04 -5.31
N VAL A 71 -3.53 -12.42 -4.97
CA VAL A 71 -2.63 -12.93 -3.94
C VAL A 71 -2.73 -12.02 -2.71
N PRO A 72 -3.47 -12.44 -1.67
CA PRO A 72 -3.69 -11.59 -0.50
C PRO A 72 -2.42 -11.15 0.20
N GLU A 73 -1.40 -12.00 0.26
CA GLU A 73 -0.14 -11.66 0.91
C GLU A 73 0.54 -10.48 0.22
N ALA A 74 0.51 -10.46 -1.13
CA ALA A 74 1.10 -9.37 -1.90
C ALA A 74 0.38 -8.06 -1.61
N ALA A 75 -0.95 -8.09 -1.60
CA ALA A 75 -1.75 -6.90 -1.33
C ALA A 75 -1.50 -6.38 0.08
N GLN A 76 -1.40 -7.27 1.05
CA GLN A 76 -1.15 -6.88 2.44
C GLN A 76 0.22 -6.23 2.59
N THR A 77 1.24 -6.78 1.94
CA THR A 77 2.58 -6.22 1.99
C THR A 77 2.61 -4.81 1.42
N LEU A 78 2.04 -4.62 0.24
CA LEU A 78 2.01 -3.31 -0.40
C LEU A 78 1.14 -2.31 0.37
N ALA A 79 0.03 -2.78 0.92
CA ALA A 79 -0.84 -1.92 1.72
C ALA A 79 -0.13 -1.41 2.97
N ARG A 80 0.59 -2.29 3.66
CA ARG A 80 1.34 -1.90 4.86
C ARG A 80 2.46 -0.92 4.52
N LEU A 81 3.17 -1.18 3.43
CA LEU A 81 4.25 -0.29 3.00
C LEU A 81 3.72 1.10 2.69
N LEU A 82 2.62 1.17 1.96
CA LEU A 82 1.98 2.45 1.62
C LEU A 82 1.48 3.19 2.86
N ASN A 83 1.00 2.46 3.85
CA ASN A 83 0.56 3.07 5.10
C ASN A 83 1.73 3.71 5.85
N VAL A 84 2.86 3.00 5.95
CA VAL A 84 4.07 3.54 6.59
C VAL A 84 4.58 4.75 5.81
N GLN A 85 4.59 4.66 4.49
CA GLN A 85 4.98 5.77 3.61
C GLN A 85 4.10 6.99 3.84
N GLY A 86 2.78 6.78 3.90
CA GLY A 86 1.84 7.87 4.12
C GLY A 86 2.05 8.55 5.47
N GLN A 87 2.32 7.77 6.51
CA GLN A 87 2.59 8.34 7.83
C GLN A 87 3.85 9.20 7.83
N ALA A 88 4.91 8.75 7.16
CA ALA A 88 6.15 9.51 7.06
C ALA A 88 5.93 10.84 6.32
N HIS A 89 5.17 10.81 5.22
CA HIS A 89 4.84 12.03 4.50
C HIS A 89 3.99 12.98 5.35
N ARG A 90 3.02 12.44 6.09
CA ARG A 90 2.16 13.25 6.94
C ARG A 90 2.96 13.95 8.04
N GLU A 91 3.93 13.25 8.60
CA GLU A 91 4.79 13.84 9.64
C GLU A 91 5.67 14.97 9.09
N ARG A 92 5.90 14.99 7.78
CA ARG A 92 6.62 16.05 7.10
C ARG A 92 5.70 17.13 6.54
N ASP A 93 4.41 17.07 6.86
CA ASP A 93 3.39 17.98 6.32
C ASP A 93 3.28 17.93 4.80
N GLU A 94 3.62 16.80 4.21
CA GLU A 94 3.48 16.53 2.78
C GLU A 94 2.12 15.88 2.54
N HIS A 95 1.09 16.70 2.55
CA HIS A 95 -0.30 16.23 2.59
C HIS A 95 -0.74 15.52 1.31
N GLU A 96 -0.29 15.99 0.14
CA GLU A 96 -0.64 15.36 -1.12
C GLU A 96 -0.02 13.97 -1.23
N GLU A 97 1.25 13.87 -0.87
CA GLU A 97 1.96 12.59 -0.88
C GLU A 97 1.34 11.63 0.14
N ALA A 98 1.02 12.13 1.31
CA ALA A 98 0.38 11.31 2.34
C ALA A 98 -0.97 10.80 1.87
N GLY A 99 -1.79 11.66 1.28
CA GLY A 99 -3.10 11.27 0.77
C GLY A 99 -3.00 10.23 -0.33
N ALA A 100 -2.04 10.39 -1.25
CA ALA A 100 -1.82 9.42 -2.32
C ALA A 100 -1.43 8.04 -1.77
N SER A 101 -0.57 8.02 -0.76
CA SER A 101 -0.12 6.78 -0.14
C SER A 101 -1.24 6.12 0.66
N PHE A 102 -1.91 6.88 1.52
CA PHE A 102 -3.00 6.34 2.34
C PHE A 102 -4.17 5.86 1.48
N GLY A 103 -4.50 6.60 0.42
CA GLY A 103 -5.59 6.22 -0.47
C GLY A 103 -5.33 4.87 -1.11
N ARG A 104 -4.12 4.66 -1.59
CA ARG A 104 -3.74 3.40 -2.21
C ARG A 104 -3.66 2.27 -1.21
N SER A 105 -3.19 2.55 -0.01
CA SER A 105 -3.19 1.56 1.06
C SER A 105 -4.61 1.10 1.37
N LEU A 106 -5.53 2.05 1.51
CA LEU A 106 -6.94 1.74 1.78
C LEU A 106 -7.56 0.93 0.64
N LEU A 107 -7.22 1.28 -0.60
CA LEU A 107 -7.71 0.55 -1.77
C LEU A 107 -7.32 -0.93 -1.70
N LEU A 108 -6.07 -1.21 -1.36
CA LEU A 108 -5.58 -2.57 -1.25
C LEU A 108 -6.25 -3.33 -0.11
N TYR A 109 -6.44 -2.68 1.04
CA TYR A 109 -7.13 -3.32 2.17
C TYR A 109 -8.58 -3.62 1.83
N ARG A 110 -9.27 -2.70 1.14
CA ARG A 110 -10.64 -2.95 0.72
C ARG A 110 -10.73 -4.09 -0.27
N ARG A 111 -9.75 -4.21 -1.17
CA ARG A 111 -9.69 -5.35 -2.08
C ARG A 111 -9.50 -6.65 -1.31
N LEU A 112 -8.67 -6.63 -0.26
CA LEU A 112 -8.48 -7.79 0.61
C LEU A 112 -9.79 -8.23 1.25
N LEU A 113 -10.61 -7.27 1.66
CA LEU A 113 -11.90 -7.61 2.29
C LEU A 113 -12.85 -8.31 1.34
N GLN A 114 -12.65 -8.18 0.02
CA GLN A 114 -13.49 -8.83 -0.97
C GLN A 114 -13.09 -10.31 -1.18
N GLU A 115 -11.94 -10.72 -0.67
CA GLU A 115 -11.45 -12.08 -0.82
C GLU A 115 -12.01 -12.96 0.28
N PRO A 116 -12.84 -13.97 -0.02
CA PRO A 116 -13.49 -14.75 1.03
C PRO A 116 -12.53 -15.57 1.87
N ASP A 117 -11.38 -15.94 1.32
CA ASP A 117 -10.42 -16.80 2.01
C ASP A 117 -9.25 -16.02 2.60
N ALA A 118 -9.25 -14.70 2.50
CA ALA A 118 -8.13 -13.89 3.00
C ALA A 118 -8.15 -13.89 4.53
N PRO A 119 -7.00 -14.15 5.17
CA PRO A 119 -6.92 -14.06 6.63
C PRO A 119 -6.89 -12.59 7.05
N ILE A 120 -8.02 -12.08 7.50
CA ILE A 120 -8.14 -10.69 7.94
C ILE A 120 -8.24 -10.68 9.46
N SER A 121 -7.23 -10.10 10.09
CA SER A 121 -7.22 -9.97 11.55
C SER A 121 -8.03 -8.74 11.96
N TRP A 122 -8.37 -8.67 13.25
CA TRP A 122 -9.02 -7.49 13.79
C TRP A 122 -8.10 -6.26 13.68
N GLN A 123 -6.78 -6.47 13.66
CA GLN A 123 -5.82 -5.39 13.47
C GLN A 123 -5.98 -4.76 12.09
N ALA A 124 -6.27 -5.57 11.07
CA ALA A 124 -6.55 -5.04 9.74
C ALA A 124 -7.80 -4.16 9.76
N GLY A 125 -8.82 -4.56 10.50
CA GLY A 125 -10.04 -3.75 10.65
C GLY A 125 -9.75 -2.41 11.30
N THR A 126 -8.93 -2.39 12.34
CA THR A 126 -8.52 -1.15 13.00
C THR A 126 -7.73 -0.26 12.04
N THR A 127 -6.83 -0.86 11.28
CA THR A 127 -6.03 -0.13 10.28
C THR A 127 -6.93 0.48 9.21
N ILE A 128 -7.90 -0.28 8.72
CA ILE A 128 -8.84 0.19 7.70
C ILE A 128 -9.64 1.38 8.21
N ALA A 129 -10.10 1.32 9.47
CA ALA A 129 -10.84 2.43 10.06
C ALA A 129 -9.99 3.69 10.16
N ALA A 130 -8.74 3.54 10.60
CA ALA A 130 -7.81 4.67 10.68
C ALA A 130 -7.51 5.25 9.31
N LEU A 131 -7.31 4.40 8.31
CA LEU A 131 -7.04 4.85 6.94
C LEU A 131 -8.24 5.59 6.36
N THR A 132 -9.45 5.11 6.65
CA THR A 132 -10.66 5.77 6.18
C THR A 132 -10.74 7.21 6.70
N GLU A 133 -10.43 7.42 7.97
CA GLU A 133 -10.39 8.76 8.54
C GLU A 133 -9.34 9.64 7.86
N ARG A 134 -8.15 9.10 7.63
CA ARG A 134 -7.05 9.85 7.02
C ARG A 134 -7.38 10.24 5.58
N VAL A 135 -7.97 9.34 4.83
CA VAL A 135 -8.37 9.60 3.45
C VAL A 135 -9.44 10.69 3.38
N ASP A 136 -10.34 10.73 4.36
CA ASP A 136 -11.39 11.75 4.40
C ASP A 136 -10.85 13.15 4.69
N THR A 137 -9.67 13.26 5.29
CA THR A 137 -9.11 14.55 5.70
C THR A 137 -7.93 15.03 4.86
N LEU A 138 -7.44 14.19 3.94
CA LEU A 138 -6.27 14.51 3.12
C LEU A 138 -6.64 14.54 1.64
N PRO A 139 -5.87 15.29 0.83
CA PRO A 139 -6.11 15.29 -0.62
C PRO A 139 -5.72 13.94 -1.21
N VAL A 140 -6.64 13.33 -1.93
CA VAL A 140 -6.43 12.06 -2.61
C VAL A 140 -6.64 12.30 -4.10
N ASP A 141 -5.77 11.75 -4.95
CA ASP A 141 -5.90 11.94 -6.39
C ASP A 141 -7.21 11.35 -6.90
N ASP A 142 -7.72 11.93 -7.97
CA ASP A 142 -9.04 11.62 -8.50
C ASP A 142 -9.20 10.15 -8.85
N ALA A 143 -8.19 9.56 -9.50
CA ALA A 143 -8.25 8.17 -9.92
C ALA A 143 -8.39 7.22 -8.72
N THR A 144 -7.65 7.48 -7.65
CA THR A 144 -7.73 6.67 -6.44
C THR A 144 -9.08 6.88 -5.74
N GLN A 145 -9.55 8.13 -5.68
CA GLN A 145 -10.84 8.41 -5.07
C GLN A 145 -11.97 7.73 -5.83
N GLU A 146 -11.92 7.75 -7.16
CA GLU A 146 -12.91 7.06 -7.98
C GLU A 146 -12.90 5.55 -7.73
N ALA A 147 -11.70 4.96 -7.62
CA ALA A 147 -11.57 3.54 -7.34
C ALA A 147 -12.12 3.17 -5.97
N LEU A 148 -11.84 4.00 -4.96
CA LEU A 148 -12.37 3.79 -3.62
C LEU A 148 -13.90 3.89 -3.59
N ASP A 149 -14.45 4.88 -4.29
CA ASP A 149 -15.89 5.08 -4.37
C ASP A 149 -16.56 3.91 -5.10
N ALA A 150 -15.94 3.42 -6.16
CA ALA A 150 -16.45 2.27 -6.90
C ALA A 150 -16.51 1.01 -6.03
N MET A 151 -15.51 0.80 -5.21
CA MET A 151 -15.51 -0.33 -4.28
C MET A 151 -16.59 -0.21 -3.21
N ARG A 152 -16.82 1.01 -2.71
CA ARG A 152 -17.87 1.24 -1.73
C ARG A 152 -19.25 0.95 -2.34
N ASN A 153 -19.46 1.38 -3.57
CA ASN A 153 -20.74 1.25 -4.24
C ASN A 153 -20.97 -0.13 -4.85
N GLY A 154 -19.87 -0.83 -5.15
CA GLY A 154 -19.94 -2.11 -5.83
C GLY A 154 -19.83 -3.33 -4.93
N THR A 155 -19.82 -3.14 -3.62
CA THR A 155 -19.63 -4.24 -2.66
C THR A 155 -20.93 -4.88 -2.22
N GLU A 156 -21.96 -4.66 -2.95
CA GLU A 156 -23.26 -5.31 -2.66
C GLU A 156 -23.19 -6.81 -2.83
#